data_5aea6de76303792a71ab7d4a628bc3bd
#
_entry.id   5aea6de76303792a71ab7d4a628bc3bd
#
_cell.length_a   1.000
_cell.length_b   1.000
_cell.length_c   1.000
_cell.angle_alpha   90.00
_cell.angle_beta   90.00
_cell.angle_gamma   90.00
#
_symmetry.space_group_name_H-M   'P 1'
#
loop_
_entity.id
_entity.type
_entity.pdbx_description
1 polymer ?
#
loop_
_entity_poly.entity_id
_entity_poly.type
_entity_poly.pdbx_seq_one_letter_code
_entity_poly.pdbx_strand_id
1 'polypeptide(L)'
;MTLIKANIIGAVSDRTAFSKKKSRHTVNTLIEIIKSTLESGENITISHFGKFDIKEKKARRWRSPFTSEIMQLPAKRVVTFKCYKRLKDRLNAEAVGIEKAEPSQSTIPSAAARVLKPDELKKILKDHRRWLESEGQKGKRANLAHAKLKEADLYAACLSRINLKGADLQGADLAEADLYGANLQDANLDDTILEWASLDGAKLQRASFQGADLRWANLEGTKMQGANLRFANLEGANLKGAKLTDADLYGTNLKNTDMHGTILTNAKVDYATQLKLPKPVFEKYRQTFQVLEWSPALAAFS
;
A
#
# COMPACT_ATOMS: atom_id res chain seq x y z
N MET A 1 -26.85 6.56 2.04
CA MET A 1 -26.41 7.97 2.09
C MET A 1 -25.65 8.28 0.80
N THR A 2 -26.04 9.28 0.04
CA THR A 2 -25.31 9.62 -1.22
C THR A 2 -24.12 10.51 -0.88
N LEU A 3 -22.90 10.09 -1.30
CA LEU A 3 -21.72 10.91 -1.12
C LEU A 3 -21.74 12.07 -2.11
N ILE A 4 -21.83 13.30 -1.59
CA ILE A 4 -21.78 14.51 -2.40
C ILE A 4 -20.42 15.21 -2.27
N LYS A 5 -20.09 16.06 -3.23
CA LYS A 5 -18.83 16.81 -3.28
C LYS A 5 -18.51 17.56 -1.98
N ALA A 6 -19.53 18.12 -1.32
CA ALA A 6 -19.37 18.81 -0.04
C ALA A 6 -18.84 17.88 1.07
N ASN A 7 -19.30 16.62 1.11
CA ASN A 7 -18.84 15.62 2.08
C ASN A 7 -17.34 15.28 1.86
N ILE A 8 -16.91 15.17 0.59
CA ILE A 8 -15.49 14.93 0.25
C ILE A 8 -14.63 16.11 0.70
N ILE A 9 -15.06 17.35 0.43
CA ILE A 9 -14.35 18.56 0.85
C ILE A 9 -14.23 18.62 2.38
N GLY A 10 -15.30 18.32 3.10
CA GLY A 10 -15.29 18.22 4.56
C GLY A 10 -14.27 17.18 5.04
N ALA A 11 -14.37 15.96 4.54
CA ALA A 11 -13.47 14.88 4.92
C ALA A 11 -11.99 15.17 4.62
N VAL A 12 -11.68 15.87 3.52
CA VAL A 12 -10.32 16.32 3.20
C VAL A 12 -9.87 17.38 4.21
N SER A 13 -10.73 18.38 4.52
CA SER A 13 -10.42 19.40 5.52
C SER A 13 -10.15 18.80 6.91
N ASP A 14 -10.96 17.79 7.31
CA ASP A 14 -10.88 17.18 8.64
C ASP A 14 -9.66 16.25 8.79
N ARG A 15 -9.17 15.68 7.70
CA ARG A 15 -8.04 14.72 7.68
C ARG A 15 -6.71 15.34 7.28
N THR A 16 -6.69 16.58 6.82
CA THR A 16 -5.49 17.29 6.41
C THR A 16 -5.39 18.61 7.17
N ALA A 17 -4.19 19.19 7.24
CA ALA A 17 -3.99 20.55 7.77
C ALA A 17 -4.45 21.65 6.80
N PHE A 18 -5.27 21.32 5.80
CA PHE A 18 -5.73 22.28 4.79
C PHE A 18 -6.92 23.10 5.32
N SER A 19 -6.91 24.39 5.02
CA SER A 19 -8.10 25.21 5.21
C SER A 19 -9.25 24.73 4.32
N LYS A 20 -10.51 24.97 4.71
CA LYS A 20 -11.69 24.63 3.88
C LYS A 20 -11.59 25.16 2.45
N LYS A 21 -11.00 26.36 2.26
CA LYS A 21 -10.77 26.96 0.94
C LYS A 21 -9.79 26.14 0.11
N LYS A 22 -8.66 25.71 0.72
CA LYS A 22 -7.64 24.89 0.06
C LYS A 22 -8.19 23.49 -0.24
N SER A 23 -8.90 22.86 0.69
CA SER A 23 -9.56 21.56 0.49
C SER A 23 -10.56 21.58 -0.67
N ARG A 24 -11.39 22.65 -0.76
CA ARG A 24 -12.33 22.85 -1.87
C ARG A 24 -11.59 22.97 -3.20
N HIS A 25 -10.53 23.76 -3.25
CA HIS A 25 -9.73 23.92 -4.48
C HIS A 25 -9.12 22.60 -4.92
N THR A 26 -8.46 21.87 -4.01
CA THR A 26 -7.83 20.57 -4.28
C THR A 26 -8.85 19.56 -4.81
N VAL A 27 -10.00 19.40 -4.16
CA VAL A 27 -11.05 18.46 -4.59
C VAL A 27 -11.62 18.86 -5.96
N ASN A 28 -11.82 20.15 -6.21
CA ASN A 28 -12.28 20.61 -7.51
C ASN A 28 -11.29 20.31 -8.62
N THR A 29 -10.01 20.64 -8.41
CA THR A 29 -8.94 20.38 -9.38
C THR A 29 -8.83 18.88 -9.68
N LEU A 30 -8.87 18.02 -8.65
CA LEU A 30 -8.86 16.57 -8.85
C LEU A 30 -10.04 16.08 -9.70
N ILE A 31 -11.25 16.57 -9.44
CA ILE A 31 -12.43 16.19 -10.22
C ILE A 31 -12.30 16.65 -11.67
N GLU A 32 -11.79 17.87 -11.91
CA GLU A 32 -11.58 18.37 -13.28
C GLU A 32 -10.48 17.60 -14.02
N ILE A 33 -9.40 17.21 -13.36
CA ILE A 33 -8.36 16.32 -13.94
C ILE A 33 -9.01 14.99 -14.36
N ILE A 34 -9.79 14.36 -13.47
CA ILE A 34 -10.49 13.10 -13.78
C ILE A 34 -11.40 13.26 -15.00
N LYS A 35 -12.19 14.33 -15.05
CA LYS A 35 -13.10 14.59 -16.18
C LYS A 35 -12.32 14.77 -17.49
N SER A 36 -11.36 15.69 -17.52
CA SER A 36 -10.59 16.02 -18.72
C SER A 36 -9.81 14.79 -19.26
N THR A 37 -9.25 13.98 -18.38
CA THR A 37 -8.55 12.74 -18.77
C THR A 37 -9.53 11.71 -19.36
N LEU A 38 -10.73 11.56 -18.80
CA LEU A 38 -11.75 10.65 -19.36
C LEU A 38 -12.33 11.19 -20.67
N GLU A 39 -12.46 12.49 -20.82
CA GLU A 39 -12.93 13.15 -22.06
C GLU A 39 -11.91 13.00 -23.18
N SER A 40 -10.59 13.04 -22.88
CA SER A 40 -9.52 12.79 -23.86
C SER A 40 -9.47 11.32 -24.33
N GLY A 41 -10.15 10.42 -23.66
CA GLY A 41 -10.18 9.00 -24.01
C GLY A 41 -9.15 8.15 -23.28
N GLU A 42 -8.51 8.69 -22.26
CA GLU A 42 -7.53 8.00 -21.46
C GLU A 42 -8.14 7.30 -20.24
N ASN A 43 -7.58 6.15 -19.89
CA ASN A 43 -7.98 5.41 -18.70
C ASN A 43 -7.36 6.03 -17.45
N ILE A 44 -8.09 6.02 -16.34
CA ILE A 44 -7.60 6.50 -15.05
C ILE A 44 -7.49 5.34 -14.09
N THR A 45 -6.33 5.21 -13.46
CA THR A 45 -6.11 4.31 -12.33
C THR A 45 -5.94 5.13 -11.06
N ILE A 46 -6.78 4.88 -10.05
CA ILE A 46 -6.63 5.46 -8.71
C ILE A 46 -6.21 4.31 -7.81
N SER A 47 -4.97 4.40 -7.28
CA SER A 47 -4.38 3.39 -6.41
C SER A 47 -5.33 3.05 -5.25
N HIS A 48 -5.48 1.77 -4.92
CA HIS A 48 -6.35 1.23 -3.88
C HIS A 48 -7.86 1.47 -4.04
N PHE A 49 -8.27 2.25 -5.02
CA PHE A 49 -9.68 2.54 -5.26
C PHE A 49 -10.21 1.76 -6.46
N GLY A 50 -9.60 1.93 -7.62
CA GLY A 50 -10.05 1.23 -8.81
C GLY A 50 -9.58 1.88 -10.10
N LYS A 51 -10.06 1.32 -11.21
CA LYS A 51 -9.75 1.78 -12.56
C LYS A 51 -11.00 2.22 -13.28
N PHE A 52 -10.94 3.38 -13.90
CA PHE A 52 -11.93 3.87 -14.86
C PHE A 52 -11.42 3.53 -16.26
N ASP A 53 -12.05 2.56 -16.92
CA ASP A 53 -11.76 2.17 -18.29
C ASP A 53 -12.78 2.78 -19.25
N ILE A 54 -12.29 3.37 -20.33
CA ILE A 54 -13.14 3.84 -21.41
C ILE A 54 -13.29 2.72 -22.43
N LYS A 55 -14.52 2.38 -22.76
CA LYS A 55 -14.86 1.38 -23.76
C LYS A 55 -15.68 1.99 -24.86
N GLU A 56 -15.25 1.81 -26.10
CA GLU A 56 -16.05 2.15 -27.26
C GLU A 56 -17.06 1.03 -27.54
N LYS A 57 -18.32 1.36 -27.53
CA LYS A 57 -19.40 0.49 -28.00
C LYS A 57 -19.76 0.89 -29.42
N LYS A 58 -19.57 -0.07 -30.34
CA LYS A 58 -19.95 0.11 -31.74
C LYS A 58 -21.46 0.34 -31.88
N ALA A 59 -21.86 1.03 -32.92
CA ALA A 59 -23.25 1.13 -33.29
C ALA A 59 -23.85 -0.27 -33.48
N ARG A 60 -25.02 -0.50 -32.95
CA ARG A 60 -25.73 -1.80 -33.07
C ARG A 60 -27.23 -1.61 -33.27
N ARG A 61 -27.83 -2.55 -33.97
CA ARG A 61 -29.28 -2.67 -34.05
C ARG A 61 -29.80 -3.25 -32.73
N TRP A 62 -30.83 -2.64 -32.19
CA TRP A 62 -31.53 -3.12 -31.01
C TRP A 62 -33.04 -3.17 -31.31
N ARG A 63 -33.67 -4.27 -30.91
CA ARG A 63 -35.11 -4.44 -31.08
C ARG A 63 -35.80 -4.20 -29.75
N SER A 64 -36.76 -3.27 -29.73
CA SER A 64 -37.55 -3.01 -28.55
C SER A 64 -38.35 -4.26 -28.15
N PRO A 65 -38.24 -4.76 -26.91
CA PRO A 65 -39.05 -5.90 -26.47
C PRO A 65 -40.57 -5.55 -26.36
N PHE A 66 -40.91 -4.28 -26.35
CA PHE A 66 -42.29 -3.83 -26.19
C PHE A 66 -42.97 -3.46 -27.52
N THR A 67 -42.24 -2.86 -28.45
CA THR A 67 -42.82 -2.38 -29.73
C THR A 67 -42.35 -3.16 -30.93
N SER A 68 -41.41 -4.12 -30.74
CA SER A 68 -40.79 -4.88 -31.86
C SER A 68 -40.07 -4.04 -32.90
N GLU A 69 -40.00 -2.73 -32.74
CA GLU A 69 -39.29 -1.82 -33.63
C GLU A 69 -37.81 -1.97 -33.56
N ILE A 70 -37.13 -1.89 -34.72
CA ILE A 70 -35.67 -1.94 -34.79
C ILE A 70 -35.15 -0.50 -34.74
N MET A 71 -34.43 -0.22 -33.65
CA MET A 71 -33.72 1.03 -33.45
C MET A 71 -32.24 0.87 -33.68
N GLN A 72 -31.60 1.83 -34.32
CA GLN A 72 -30.15 1.86 -34.44
C GLN A 72 -29.55 2.68 -33.30
N LEU A 73 -28.89 1.98 -32.37
CA LEU A 73 -28.15 2.65 -31.28
C LEU A 73 -26.84 3.16 -31.85
N PRO A 74 -26.52 4.46 -31.69
CA PRO A 74 -25.27 5.02 -32.17
C PRO A 74 -24.06 4.46 -31.41
N ALA A 75 -22.90 4.57 -32.01
CA ALA A 75 -21.65 4.31 -31.32
C ALA A 75 -21.50 5.29 -30.15
N LYS A 76 -21.02 4.80 -28.99
CA LYS A 76 -20.81 5.65 -27.82
C LYS A 76 -19.62 5.17 -26.99
N ARG A 77 -18.93 6.09 -26.37
CA ARG A 77 -17.97 5.81 -25.33
C ARG A 77 -18.67 5.62 -23.98
N VAL A 78 -18.25 4.63 -23.22
CA VAL A 78 -18.81 4.30 -21.91
C VAL A 78 -17.65 4.19 -20.91
N VAL A 79 -17.74 4.91 -19.84
CA VAL A 79 -16.81 4.78 -18.71
C VAL A 79 -17.28 3.60 -17.86
N THR A 80 -16.40 2.65 -17.60
CA THR A 80 -16.64 1.52 -16.70
C THR A 80 -15.69 1.60 -15.53
N PHE A 81 -16.21 1.54 -14.31
CA PHE A 81 -15.40 1.47 -13.09
C PHE A 81 -15.17 0.02 -12.71
N LYS A 82 -13.92 -0.33 -12.46
CA LYS A 82 -13.52 -1.60 -11.88
C LYS A 82 -12.91 -1.33 -10.52
N CYS A 83 -13.64 -1.74 -9.49
CA CYS A 83 -13.17 -1.70 -8.13
C CYS A 83 -12.01 -2.68 -7.93
N TYR A 84 -10.92 -2.25 -7.30
CA TYR A 84 -9.89 -3.18 -6.87
C TYR A 84 -10.39 -4.07 -5.72
N LYS A 85 -9.86 -5.31 -5.68
CA LYS A 85 -10.30 -6.34 -4.74
C LYS A 85 -10.34 -5.85 -3.29
N ARG A 86 -9.35 -5.07 -2.87
CA ARG A 86 -9.29 -4.51 -1.52
C ARG A 86 -10.52 -3.66 -1.15
N LEU A 87 -10.92 -2.75 -2.03
CA LEU A 87 -12.13 -1.95 -1.78
C LEU A 87 -13.37 -2.86 -1.78
N LYS A 88 -13.44 -3.83 -2.69
CA LYS A 88 -14.51 -4.83 -2.75
C LYS A 88 -14.56 -5.68 -1.48
N ASP A 89 -13.40 -6.17 -1.00
CA ASP A 89 -13.30 -6.98 0.21
C ASP A 89 -13.71 -6.18 1.46
N ARG A 90 -13.33 -4.89 1.57
CA ARG A 90 -13.76 -3.99 2.65
C ARG A 90 -15.26 -3.71 2.62
N LEU A 91 -15.83 -3.51 1.44
CA LEU A 91 -17.28 -3.31 1.27
C LEU A 91 -18.10 -4.56 1.63
N ASN A 92 -17.49 -5.74 1.49
CA ASN A 92 -18.14 -7.03 1.78
C ASN A 92 -17.75 -7.63 3.15
N ALA A 93 -16.77 -7.05 3.86
CA ALA A 93 -16.28 -7.56 5.14
C ALA A 93 -17.35 -7.53 6.26
N GLU A 94 -18.34 -6.63 6.16
CA GLU A 94 -19.47 -6.59 7.09
C GLU A 94 -20.52 -7.69 6.82
N ALA A 95 -20.45 -8.37 5.67
CA ALA A 95 -21.47 -9.33 5.26
C ALA A 95 -21.14 -10.80 5.55
N VAL A 96 -19.87 -11.16 5.84
CA VAL A 96 -19.52 -12.58 6.04
C VAL A 96 -18.39 -12.73 7.06
N GLY A 97 -18.74 -13.12 8.27
CA GLY A 97 -17.80 -13.66 9.27
C GLY A 97 -17.36 -15.07 8.88
N ILE A 98 -16.48 -15.19 7.90
CA ILE A 98 -15.84 -16.47 7.55
C ILE A 98 -14.33 -16.24 7.49
N GLU A 99 -13.64 -16.76 8.50
CA GLU A 99 -12.21 -17.05 8.43
C GLU A 99 -12.00 -18.03 7.26
N LYS A 100 -11.54 -17.52 6.12
CA LYS A 100 -11.10 -18.40 5.02
C LYS A 100 -9.73 -18.94 5.37
N ALA A 101 -9.68 -20.27 5.60
CA ALA A 101 -8.45 -21.04 5.64
C ALA A 101 -7.54 -20.67 4.45
N GLU A 102 -6.26 -20.46 4.73
CA GLU A 102 -5.24 -20.26 3.71
C GLU A 102 -5.20 -21.48 2.80
N PRO A 103 -5.24 -21.33 1.47
CA PRO A 103 -5.03 -22.47 0.58
C PRO A 103 -3.61 -23.02 0.79
N SER A 104 -3.54 -24.31 1.00
CA SER A 104 -2.32 -25.11 1.22
C SER A 104 -1.19 -24.67 0.29
N GLN A 105 -0.02 -24.46 0.89
CA GLN A 105 1.23 -24.16 0.22
C GLN A 105 1.58 -25.27 -0.78
N SER A 106 1.38 -25.02 -2.08
CA SER A 106 2.10 -25.80 -3.07
C SER A 106 3.58 -25.44 -2.95
N THR A 107 4.39 -26.38 -2.52
CA THR A 107 5.83 -26.31 -2.41
C THR A 107 6.45 -26.06 -3.78
N ILE A 108 6.73 -24.79 -4.08
CA ILE A 108 7.61 -24.41 -5.18
C ILE A 108 9.02 -24.30 -4.58
N PRO A 109 10.07 -24.87 -5.22
CA PRO A 109 11.42 -24.87 -4.68
C PRO A 109 11.87 -23.46 -4.31
N SER A 110 12.45 -23.29 -3.13
CA SER A 110 13.09 -22.07 -2.67
C SER A 110 14.07 -21.58 -3.76
N ALA A 111 13.79 -20.43 -4.36
CA ALA A 111 14.75 -19.79 -5.26
C ALA A 111 15.94 -19.33 -4.44
N ALA A 112 17.04 -20.10 -4.48
CA ALA A 112 18.33 -19.65 -3.97
C ALA A 112 18.67 -18.29 -4.59
N ALA A 113 19.23 -17.37 -3.82
CA ALA A 113 19.56 -15.97 -4.13
C ALA A 113 19.73 -15.67 -5.63
N ARG A 114 18.63 -15.43 -6.34
CA ARG A 114 18.61 -15.28 -7.80
C ARG A 114 18.68 -13.81 -8.15
N VAL A 115 19.70 -13.43 -8.91
CA VAL A 115 19.72 -12.13 -9.59
C VAL A 115 18.77 -12.20 -10.77
N LEU A 116 17.67 -11.44 -10.70
CA LEU A 116 16.68 -11.38 -11.78
C LEU A 116 17.09 -10.31 -12.79
N LYS A 117 17.05 -10.65 -14.06
CA LYS A 117 17.15 -9.65 -15.13
C LYS A 117 15.88 -8.79 -15.16
N PRO A 118 15.94 -7.50 -15.53
CA PRO A 118 14.77 -6.62 -15.56
C PRO A 118 13.58 -7.19 -16.35
N ASP A 119 13.82 -7.85 -17.48
CA ASP A 119 12.77 -8.43 -18.30
C ASP A 119 12.12 -9.67 -17.64
N GLU A 120 12.91 -10.47 -16.92
CA GLU A 120 12.38 -11.59 -16.14
C GLU A 120 11.47 -11.09 -15.02
N LEU A 121 11.88 -10.06 -14.30
CA LEU A 121 11.08 -9.43 -13.25
C LEU A 121 9.76 -8.89 -13.84
N LYS A 122 9.81 -8.14 -14.94
CA LYS A 122 8.61 -7.64 -15.64
C LYS A 122 7.66 -8.77 -16.03
N LYS A 123 8.18 -9.90 -16.53
CA LYS A 123 7.36 -11.06 -16.88
C LYS A 123 6.69 -11.68 -15.64
N ILE A 124 7.45 -11.87 -14.55
CA ILE A 124 6.94 -12.41 -13.27
C ILE A 124 5.83 -11.50 -12.73
N LEU A 125 6.05 -10.18 -12.72
CA LEU A 125 5.07 -9.22 -12.22
C LEU A 125 3.81 -9.15 -13.11
N LYS A 126 3.97 -9.28 -14.44
CA LYS A 126 2.84 -9.37 -15.36
C LYS A 126 1.97 -10.61 -15.09
N ASP A 127 2.59 -11.76 -14.87
CA ASP A 127 1.88 -13.00 -14.53
C ASP A 127 1.24 -12.93 -13.16
N HIS A 128 1.89 -12.28 -12.19
CA HIS A 128 1.34 -12.02 -10.87
C HIS A 128 0.12 -11.09 -10.93
N ARG A 129 0.19 -10.02 -11.71
CA ARG A 129 -0.97 -9.13 -11.94
C ARG A 129 -2.16 -9.90 -12.53
N ARG A 130 -1.91 -10.78 -13.52
CA ARG A 130 -2.96 -11.64 -14.08
C ARG A 130 -3.55 -12.57 -13.02
N TRP A 131 -2.72 -13.09 -12.12
CA TRP A 131 -3.17 -13.91 -11.00
C TRP A 131 -4.07 -13.13 -10.06
N LEU A 132 -3.71 -11.90 -9.71
CA LEU A 132 -4.53 -11.00 -8.89
C LEU A 132 -5.86 -10.65 -9.57
N GLU A 133 -5.82 -10.26 -10.85
CA GLU A 133 -7.01 -9.85 -11.62
C GLU A 133 -8.00 -10.99 -11.83
N SER A 134 -7.52 -12.24 -11.91
CA SER A 134 -8.32 -13.43 -12.14
C SER A 134 -8.71 -14.19 -10.86
N GLU A 135 -8.39 -13.65 -9.68
CA GLU A 135 -8.59 -14.30 -8.38
C GLU A 135 -7.90 -15.69 -8.29
N GLY A 136 -6.73 -15.80 -8.92
CA GLY A 136 -5.92 -17.02 -8.90
C GLY A 136 -6.19 -18.02 -10.04
N GLN A 137 -7.15 -17.74 -10.92
CA GLN A 137 -7.49 -18.65 -12.03
C GLN A 137 -6.52 -18.56 -13.22
N LYS A 138 -5.90 -17.40 -13.44
CA LYS A 138 -4.94 -17.17 -14.55
C LYS A 138 -3.67 -16.53 -14.00
N GLY A 139 -2.54 -16.81 -14.67
CA GLY A 139 -1.25 -16.33 -14.21
C GLY A 139 -0.70 -17.16 -13.05
N LYS A 140 0.32 -16.63 -12.36
CA LYS A 140 0.95 -17.27 -11.20
C LYS A 140 1.21 -16.26 -10.10
N ARG A 141 0.93 -16.63 -8.85
CA ARG A 141 1.38 -15.85 -7.70
C ARG A 141 2.90 -15.78 -7.71
N ALA A 142 3.46 -14.59 -7.74
CA ALA A 142 4.91 -14.42 -7.75
C ALA A 142 5.53 -14.88 -6.43
N ASN A 143 6.59 -15.67 -6.54
CA ASN A 143 7.48 -16.02 -5.45
C ASN A 143 8.87 -15.44 -5.75
N LEU A 144 9.21 -14.37 -5.04
CA LEU A 144 10.48 -13.65 -5.12
C LEU A 144 11.23 -13.75 -3.79
N ALA A 145 10.99 -14.83 -3.02
CA ALA A 145 11.72 -15.08 -1.80
C ALA A 145 13.23 -15.14 -2.08
N HIS A 146 14.02 -14.45 -1.26
CA HIS A 146 15.46 -14.31 -1.35
C HIS A 146 15.99 -13.75 -2.68
N ALA A 147 15.12 -13.14 -3.51
CA ALA A 147 15.54 -12.49 -4.74
C ALA A 147 16.39 -11.25 -4.47
N LYS A 148 17.39 -11.01 -5.32
CA LYS A 148 18.18 -9.77 -5.31
C LYS A 148 17.49 -8.74 -6.19
N LEU A 149 16.89 -7.74 -5.55
CA LEU A 149 16.08 -6.69 -6.15
C LEU A 149 16.59 -5.29 -5.74
N LYS A 150 17.90 -5.17 -5.45
CA LYS A 150 18.51 -3.88 -5.14
C LYS A 150 18.23 -2.88 -6.24
N GLU A 151 17.87 -1.66 -5.84
CA GLU A 151 17.61 -0.53 -6.75
C GLU A 151 16.56 -0.85 -7.83
N ALA A 152 15.73 -1.88 -7.63
CA ALA A 152 14.69 -2.24 -8.59
C ALA A 152 13.63 -1.13 -8.68
N ASP A 153 13.24 -0.78 -9.91
CA ASP A 153 12.09 0.07 -10.17
C ASP A 153 10.80 -0.77 -10.05
N LEU A 154 10.12 -0.56 -8.93
CA LEU A 154 8.85 -1.19 -8.56
C LEU A 154 7.78 -0.12 -8.27
N TYR A 155 7.98 1.10 -8.79
CA TYR A 155 7.04 2.20 -8.67
C TYR A 155 5.61 1.76 -9.08
N ALA A 156 4.63 2.04 -8.23
CA ALA A 156 3.21 1.68 -8.42
C ALA A 156 2.97 0.21 -8.81
N ALA A 157 3.89 -0.71 -8.48
CA ALA A 157 3.77 -2.12 -8.83
C ALA A 157 2.65 -2.82 -8.05
N CYS A 158 1.92 -3.73 -8.72
CA CYS A 158 0.90 -4.57 -8.10
C CYS A 158 1.58 -5.78 -7.43
N LEU A 159 1.90 -5.68 -6.14
CA LEU A 159 2.62 -6.68 -5.35
C LEU A 159 1.77 -7.27 -4.21
N SER A 160 0.44 -7.10 -4.27
CA SER A 160 -0.48 -7.66 -3.28
C SER A 160 -0.25 -9.14 -3.08
N ARG A 161 -0.06 -9.56 -1.81
CA ARG A 161 0.13 -10.96 -1.42
C ARG A 161 1.37 -11.64 -2.03
N ILE A 162 2.30 -10.90 -2.62
CA ILE A 162 3.55 -11.44 -3.15
C ILE A 162 4.39 -12.08 -2.04
N ASN A 163 5.23 -13.06 -2.38
CA ASN A 163 6.22 -13.59 -1.46
C ASN A 163 7.59 -12.97 -1.76
N LEU A 164 8.04 -12.10 -0.86
CA LEU A 164 9.34 -11.40 -0.86
C LEU A 164 10.14 -11.75 0.40
N LYS A 165 9.87 -12.90 1.05
CA LYS A 165 10.58 -13.29 2.25
C LYS A 165 12.09 -13.33 2.02
N GLY A 166 12.85 -12.61 2.86
CA GLY A 166 14.31 -12.54 2.78
C GLY A 166 14.83 -11.90 1.48
N ALA A 167 13.98 -11.22 0.69
CA ALA A 167 14.44 -10.52 -0.51
C ALA A 167 15.32 -9.32 -0.14
N ASP A 168 16.27 -9.01 -1.01
CA ASP A 168 17.13 -7.83 -0.90
C ASP A 168 16.59 -6.74 -1.84
N LEU A 169 15.90 -5.78 -1.25
CA LEU A 169 15.24 -4.64 -1.91
C LEU A 169 15.96 -3.32 -1.62
N GLN A 170 17.20 -3.36 -1.10
CA GLN A 170 17.91 -2.14 -0.72
C GLN A 170 17.90 -1.09 -1.85
N GLY A 171 17.51 0.14 -1.52
CA GLY A 171 17.45 1.25 -2.46
C GLY A 171 16.38 1.12 -3.56
N ALA A 172 15.49 0.11 -3.50
CA ALA A 172 14.45 -0.04 -4.50
C ALA A 172 13.40 1.08 -4.40
N ASP A 173 12.82 1.47 -5.53
CA ASP A 173 11.67 2.37 -5.60
C ASP A 173 10.38 1.55 -5.54
N LEU A 174 9.69 1.62 -4.41
CA LEU A 174 8.39 1.01 -4.12
C LEU A 174 7.31 2.07 -3.84
N ALA A 175 7.57 3.34 -4.21
CA ALA A 175 6.57 4.38 -4.01
C ALA A 175 5.26 4.01 -4.71
N GLU A 176 4.14 4.28 -4.04
CA GLU A 176 2.78 3.92 -4.48
C GLU A 176 2.54 2.42 -4.74
N ALA A 177 3.49 1.52 -4.46
CA ALA A 177 3.31 0.09 -4.68
C ALA A 177 2.21 -0.50 -3.79
N ASP A 178 1.45 -1.46 -4.33
CA ASP A 178 0.46 -2.22 -3.59
C ASP A 178 1.07 -3.51 -3.05
N LEU A 179 1.47 -3.49 -1.78
CA LEU A 179 2.05 -4.60 -1.01
C LEU A 179 1.06 -5.20 -0.01
N TYR A 180 -0.25 -5.00 -0.20
CA TYR A 180 -1.29 -5.55 0.68
C TYR A 180 -1.07 -7.04 0.98
N GLY A 181 -0.96 -7.39 2.26
CA GLY A 181 -0.79 -8.77 2.70
C GLY A 181 0.45 -9.47 2.15
N ALA A 182 1.44 -8.73 1.63
CA ALA A 182 2.70 -9.29 1.14
C ALA A 182 3.50 -9.95 2.28
N ASN A 183 4.32 -10.93 1.94
CA ASN A 183 5.26 -11.53 2.86
C ASN A 183 6.66 -10.96 2.62
N LEU A 184 7.10 -10.09 3.50
CA LEU A 184 8.40 -9.41 3.52
C LEU A 184 9.19 -9.78 4.78
N GLN A 185 8.89 -10.92 5.42
CA GLN A 185 9.65 -11.37 6.58
C GLN A 185 11.13 -11.48 6.23
N ASP A 186 12.01 -11.01 7.12
CA ASP A 186 13.45 -11.05 6.96
C ASP A 186 13.99 -10.31 5.71
N ALA A 187 13.16 -9.50 5.03
CA ALA A 187 13.58 -8.75 3.84
C ALA A 187 14.45 -7.55 4.21
N ASN A 188 15.38 -7.21 3.34
CA ASN A 188 16.15 -5.96 3.40
C ASN A 188 15.46 -4.88 2.56
N LEU A 189 14.92 -3.87 3.23
CA LEU A 189 14.28 -2.69 2.66
C LEU A 189 15.04 -1.41 3.07
N ASP A 190 16.33 -1.51 3.36
CA ASP A 190 17.13 -0.35 3.73
C ASP A 190 17.18 0.65 2.58
N ASP A 191 17.08 1.94 2.90
CA ASP A 191 17.11 3.05 1.94
C ASP A 191 16.04 2.98 0.84
N THR A 192 15.00 2.15 0.98
CA THR A 192 13.90 2.05 0.02
C THR A 192 13.00 3.29 0.03
N ILE A 193 12.43 3.62 -1.12
CA ILE A 193 11.38 4.62 -1.24
C ILE A 193 10.03 3.89 -1.19
N LEU A 194 9.25 4.11 -0.13
CA LEU A 194 7.94 3.49 0.11
C LEU A 194 6.85 4.56 0.32
N GLU A 195 7.10 5.78 -0.16
CA GLU A 195 6.14 6.89 -0.05
C GLU A 195 4.80 6.48 -0.67
N TRP A 196 3.71 6.67 0.09
CA TRP A 196 2.34 6.29 -0.31
C TRP A 196 2.11 4.80 -0.58
N ALA A 197 3.08 3.92 -0.30
CA ALA A 197 2.90 2.48 -0.49
C ALA A 197 1.83 1.90 0.45
N SER A 198 1.15 0.85 -0.01
CA SER A 198 0.18 0.11 0.79
C SER A 198 0.76 -1.19 1.29
N LEU A 199 1.06 -1.25 2.58
CA LEU A 199 1.60 -2.45 3.23
C LEU A 199 0.61 -3.06 4.23
N ASP A 200 -0.64 -2.61 4.29
CA ASP A 200 -1.59 -3.06 5.28
C ASP A 200 -1.73 -4.59 5.32
N GLY A 201 -1.72 -5.13 6.54
CA GLY A 201 -1.72 -6.56 6.78
C GLY A 201 -0.47 -7.32 6.34
N ALA A 202 0.57 -6.64 5.83
CA ALA A 202 1.81 -7.29 5.42
C ALA A 202 2.54 -7.94 6.59
N LYS A 203 3.32 -9.00 6.29
CA LYS A 203 4.20 -9.69 7.21
C LYS A 203 5.61 -9.11 7.05
N LEU A 204 6.07 -8.36 8.05
CA LEU A 204 7.31 -7.58 8.06
C LEU A 204 8.22 -7.94 9.26
N GLN A 205 7.99 -9.11 9.86
CA GLN A 205 8.77 -9.52 11.02
C GLN A 205 10.26 -9.59 10.67
N ARG A 206 11.10 -8.93 11.46
CA ARG A 206 12.56 -8.84 11.30
C ARG A 206 13.01 -8.25 9.95
N ALA A 207 12.11 -7.59 9.22
CA ALA A 207 12.52 -6.81 8.05
C ALA A 207 13.36 -5.60 8.47
N SER A 208 14.30 -5.21 7.63
CA SER A 208 15.08 -3.99 7.82
C SER A 208 14.57 -2.87 6.92
N PHE A 209 14.34 -1.70 7.51
CA PHE A 209 13.90 -0.46 6.88
C PHE A 209 14.84 0.70 7.26
N GLN A 210 16.10 0.40 7.55
CA GLN A 210 17.02 1.45 7.96
C GLN A 210 17.11 2.52 6.87
N GLY A 211 16.89 3.80 7.27
CA GLY A 211 16.92 4.91 6.33
C GLY A 211 15.77 4.96 5.31
N ALA A 212 14.83 4.02 5.34
CA ALA A 212 13.73 3.97 4.37
C ALA A 212 12.77 5.16 4.47
N ASP A 213 12.24 5.61 3.35
CA ASP A 213 11.20 6.63 3.26
C ASP A 213 9.82 6.00 3.20
N LEU A 214 9.12 6.00 4.33
CA LEU A 214 7.77 5.44 4.50
C LEU A 214 6.72 6.55 4.68
N ARG A 215 7.00 7.78 4.21
CA ARG A 215 6.06 8.90 4.34
C ARG A 215 4.71 8.54 3.73
N TRP A 216 3.65 8.79 4.50
CA TRP A 216 2.27 8.55 4.07
C TRP A 216 1.94 7.10 3.71
N ALA A 217 2.85 6.15 3.98
CA ALA A 217 2.61 4.73 3.75
C ALA A 217 1.48 4.20 4.65
N ASN A 218 0.72 3.23 4.13
CA ASN A 218 -0.28 2.53 4.91
C ASN A 218 0.27 1.23 5.47
N LEU A 219 0.54 1.21 6.78
CA LEU A 219 1.08 0.09 7.54
C LEU A 219 0.03 -0.49 8.51
N GLU A 220 -1.27 -0.25 8.28
CA GLU A 220 -2.36 -0.70 9.15
C GLU A 220 -2.32 -2.22 9.34
N GLY A 221 -2.36 -2.68 10.60
CA GLY A 221 -2.41 -4.09 10.94
C GLY A 221 -1.16 -4.91 10.57
N THR A 222 -0.07 -4.27 10.18
CA THR A 222 1.19 -4.96 9.83
C THR A 222 1.80 -5.71 11.01
N LYS A 223 2.52 -6.78 10.70
CA LYS A 223 3.30 -7.56 11.66
C LYS A 223 4.77 -7.18 11.51
N MET A 224 5.28 -6.32 12.41
CA MET A 224 6.64 -5.74 12.35
C MET A 224 7.47 -6.10 13.58
N GLN A 225 7.18 -7.23 14.22
CA GLN A 225 7.92 -7.65 15.41
C GLN A 225 9.42 -7.83 15.09
N GLY A 226 10.29 -7.18 15.86
CA GLY A 226 11.73 -7.20 15.67
C GLY A 226 12.20 -6.51 14.38
N ALA A 227 11.37 -5.69 13.73
CA ALA A 227 11.79 -4.92 12.56
C ALA A 227 12.79 -3.83 12.93
N ASN A 228 13.75 -3.56 12.06
CA ASN A 228 14.69 -2.46 12.17
C ASN A 228 14.15 -1.24 11.41
N LEU A 229 13.74 -0.19 12.11
CA LEU A 229 13.22 1.07 11.56
C LEU A 229 14.17 2.26 11.86
N ARG A 230 15.44 1.96 12.17
CA ARG A 230 16.42 3.00 12.51
C ARG A 230 16.50 4.04 11.39
N PHE A 231 16.38 5.31 11.78
CA PHE A 231 16.43 6.46 10.86
C PHE A 231 15.38 6.47 9.74
N ALA A 232 14.39 5.57 9.77
CA ALA A 232 13.30 5.57 8.81
C ALA A 232 12.41 6.81 8.96
N ASN A 233 11.86 7.29 7.85
CA ASN A 233 10.92 8.39 7.84
C ASN A 233 9.48 7.87 7.72
N LEU A 234 8.72 7.91 8.82
CA LEU A 234 7.32 7.50 8.91
C LEU A 234 6.35 8.69 8.99
N GLU A 235 6.79 9.91 8.61
CA GLU A 235 5.92 11.09 8.69
C GLU A 235 4.60 10.88 7.97
N GLY A 236 3.48 11.07 8.67
CA GLY A 236 2.14 10.91 8.15
C GLY A 236 1.71 9.47 7.85
N ALA A 237 2.53 8.44 8.17
CA ALA A 237 2.19 7.05 7.94
C ALA A 237 1.04 6.56 8.85
N ASN A 238 0.28 5.56 8.38
CA ASN A 238 -0.76 4.90 9.15
C ASN A 238 -0.21 3.60 9.76
N LEU A 239 0.06 3.59 11.07
CA LEU A 239 0.48 2.41 11.86
C LEU A 239 -0.65 1.82 12.69
N LYS A 240 -1.90 2.17 12.45
CA LYS A 240 -3.05 1.70 13.23
C LYS A 240 -3.05 0.17 13.35
N GLY A 241 -3.08 -0.32 14.59
CA GLY A 241 -3.08 -1.76 14.88
C GLY A 241 -1.80 -2.51 14.50
N ALA A 242 -0.74 -1.82 14.08
CA ALA A 242 0.56 -2.45 13.77
C ALA A 242 1.21 -3.07 15.00
N LYS A 243 1.94 -4.18 14.83
CA LYS A 243 2.65 -4.88 15.90
C LYS A 243 4.15 -4.64 15.78
N LEU A 244 4.69 -3.77 16.64
CA LEU A 244 6.09 -3.33 16.70
C LEU A 244 6.82 -3.83 17.96
N THR A 245 6.37 -4.96 18.52
CA THR A 245 7.08 -5.59 19.67
C THR A 245 8.52 -5.83 19.29
N ASP A 246 9.48 -5.47 20.19
CA ASP A 246 10.93 -5.61 20.01
C ASP A 246 11.49 -4.88 18.76
N ALA A 247 10.74 -3.99 18.11
CA ALA A 247 11.22 -3.23 16.96
C ALA A 247 12.23 -2.16 17.38
N ASP A 248 13.17 -1.83 16.49
CA ASP A 248 14.15 -0.75 16.69
C ASP A 248 13.70 0.52 15.96
N LEU A 249 13.30 1.54 16.72
CA LEU A 249 12.81 2.84 16.27
C LEU A 249 13.82 3.98 16.51
N TYR A 250 15.10 3.66 16.72
CA TYR A 250 16.12 4.69 16.98
C TYR A 250 16.21 5.69 15.83
N GLY A 251 16.08 6.99 16.13
CA GLY A 251 16.15 8.06 15.14
C GLY A 251 14.96 8.14 14.18
N THR A 252 13.92 7.33 14.35
CA THR A 252 12.76 7.29 13.47
C THR A 252 11.97 8.60 13.51
N ASN A 253 11.55 9.11 12.36
CA ASN A 253 10.62 10.23 12.28
C ASN A 253 9.17 9.73 12.34
N LEU A 254 8.48 9.96 13.47
CA LEU A 254 7.08 9.58 13.72
C LEU A 254 6.12 10.78 13.69
N LYS A 255 6.52 11.91 13.09
CA LYS A 255 5.67 13.10 13.02
C LYS A 255 4.37 12.82 12.28
N ASN A 256 3.24 13.20 12.86
CA ASN A 256 1.90 13.02 12.27
C ASN A 256 1.52 11.56 11.95
N THR A 257 2.19 10.57 12.56
CA THR A 257 1.87 9.14 12.37
C THR A 257 0.62 8.76 13.14
N ASP A 258 -0.32 8.03 12.52
CA ASP A 258 -1.44 7.42 13.24
C ASP A 258 -1.01 6.10 13.90
N MET A 259 -0.94 6.10 15.22
CA MET A 259 -0.50 4.96 16.04
C MET A 259 -1.63 4.37 16.87
N HIS A 260 -2.89 4.57 16.51
CA HIS A 260 -4.03 4.01 17.23
C HIS A 260 -3.96 2.48 17.29
N GLY A 261 -3.98 1.91 18.50
CA GLY A 261 -3.92 0.46 18.68
C GLY A 261 -2.58 -0.19 18.35
N THR A 262 -1.54 0.58 18.04
CA THR A 262 -0.17 0.08 17.82
C THR A 262 0.37 -0.60 19.08
N ILE A 263 1.11 -1.69 18.91
CA ILE A 263 1.77 -2.43 20.01
C ILE A 263 3.28 -2.20 19.93
N LEU A 264 3.86 -1.59 20.98
CA LEU A 264 5.27 -1.17 21.07
C LEU A 264 6.02 -1.81 22.24
N THR A 265 5.54 -2.93 22.79
CA THR A 265 6.19 -3.60 23.90
C THR A 265 7.67 -3.88 23.59
N ASN A 266 8.58 -3.51 24.49
CA ASN A 266 10.03 -3.65 24.36
C ASN A 266 10.64 -2.98 23.11
N ALA A 267 9.94 -2.05 22.46
CA ALA A 267 10.52 -1.31 21.34
C ALA A 267 11.72 -0.48 21.80
N LYS A 268 12.77 -0.43 21.00
CA LYS A 268 13.95 0.39 21.24
C LYS A 268 13.71 1.78 20.69
N VAL A 269 13.91 2.80 21.50
CA VAL A 269 13.70 4.20 21.13
C VAL A 269 14.83 5.05 21.69
N ASP A 270 15.18 6.15 21.01
CA ASP A 270 16.01 7.20 21.58
C ASP A 270 15.15 8.29 22.20
N TYR A 271 15.77 9.23 22.91
CA TYR A 271 15.06 10.31 23.56
C TYR A 271 14.31 11.21 22.57
N ALA A 272 14.87 11.49 21.39
CA ALA A 272 14.28 12.30 20.36
C ALA A 272 13.03 11.63 19.75
N THR A 273 13.08 10.30 19.55
CA THR A 273 11.93 9.50 19.07
C THR A 273 10.83 9.45 20.12
N GLN A 274 11.17 9.32 21.42
CA GLN A 274 10.18 9.35 22.51
C GLN A 274 9.37 10.65 22.52
N LEU A 275 10.02 11.79 22.31
CA LEU A 275 9.34 13.10 22.28
C LEU A 275 8.36 13.27 21.12
N LYS A 276 8.50 12.47 20.07
CA LYS A 276 7.63 12.47 18.87
C LYS A 276 6.45 11.52 19.00
N LEU A 277 6.45 10.62 19.98
CA LEU A 277 5.33 9.71 20.22
C LEU A 277 4.10 10.47 20.71
N PRO A 278 2.89 10.11 20.24
CA PRO A 278 1.64 10.62 20.82
C PRO A 278 1.58 10.33 22.33
N LYS A 279 1.18 11.32 23.14
CA LYS A 279 1.11 11.16 24.61
C LYS A 279 0.45 9.86 25.09
N PRO A 280 -0.73 9.44 24.59
CA PRO A 280 -1.36 8.19 25.03
C PRO A 280 -0.51 6.96 24.75
N VAL A 281 0.22 6.95 23.62
CA VAL A 281 1.12 5.86 23.23
C VAL A 281 2.35 5.85 24.14
N PHE A 282 2.97 6.99 24.37
CA PHE A 282 4.11 7.13 25.26
C PHE A 282 3.76 6.67 26.69
N GLU A 283 2.68 7.17 27.28
CA GLU A 283 2.25 6.80 28.64
C GLU A 283 1.98 5.30 28.77
N LYS A 284 1.40 4.68 27.76
CA LYS A 284 1.11 3.25 27.74
C LYS A 284 2.36 2.38 27.78
N TYR A 285 3.43 2.77 27.08
CA TYR A 285 4.61 1.92 26.86
C TYR A 285 5.90 2.42 27.51
N ARG A 286 5.91 3.60 28.17
CA ARG A 286 7.11 4.22 28.74
C ARG A 286 7.95 3.29 29.65
N GLN A 287 7.30 2.36 30.36
CA GLN A 287 8.00 1.41 31.24
C GLN A 287 8.58 0.21 30.50
N THR A 288 8.17 -0.06 29.28
CA THR A 288 8.61 -1.20 28.47
C THR A 288 9.61 -0.81 27.40
N PHE A 289 9.77 0.48 27.11
CA PHE A 289 10.76 0.94 26.12
C PHE A 289 12.20 0.63 26.56
N GLN A 290 12.98 0.13 25.63
CA GLN A 290 14.43 0.09 25.75
C GLN A 290 15.00 1.41 25.26
N VAL A 291 15.32 2.33 26.17
CA VAL A 291 15.87 3.64 25.82
C VAL A 291 17.34 3.47 25.47
N LEU A 292 17.69 3.77 24.23
CA LEU A 292 19.06 3.78 23.76
C LEU A 292 19.65 5.17 23.96
N GLU A 293 20.73 5.27 24.76
CA GLU A 293 21.46 6.52 24.89
C GLU A 293 22.23 6.82 23.60
N TRP A 294 22.36 8.12 23.31
CA TRP A 294 23.17 8.56 22.19
C TRP A 294 24.63 8.16 22.38
N SER A 295 25.16 7.34 21.50
CA SER A 295 26.58 6.99 21.46
C SER A 295 27.27 7.72 20.30
N PRO A 296 28.36 8.49 20.56
CA PRO A 296 29.12 9.14 19.51
C PRO A 296 29.65 8.21 18.41
N ALA A 297 29.80 6.91 18.72
CA ALA A 297 30.23 5.88 17.76
C ALA A 297 29.20 5.62 16.63
N LEU A 298 27.93 6.03 16.79
CA LEU A 298 26.90 5.88 15.77
C LEU A 298 26.81 7.07 14.81
N ALA A 299 27.48 8.18 15.12
CA ALA A 299 27.54 9.37 14.24
C ALA A 299 28.45 9.19 13.01
N ALA A 300 29.20 8.08 12.92
CA ALA A 300 30.09 7.80 11.79
C ALA A 300 29.39 7.18 10.57
N PHE A 301 28.05 6.97 10.66
CA PHE A 301 27.25 6.38 9.58
C PHE A 301 26.09 7.29 9.12
N SER A 302 26.17 8.58 9.43
CA SER A 302 25.22 9.59 8.93
C SER A 302 25.79 10.38 7.77
#